data_629286f869e0e7e1d380407858297e3e
#
_entry.id   629286f869e0e7e1d380407858297e3e
#
_cell.length_a   1.000
_cell.length_b   1.000
_cell.length_c   1.000
_cell.angle_alpha   90.00
_cell.angle_beta   90.00
_cell.angle_gamma   90.00
#
_symmetry.space_group_name_H-M   'P 1'
#
loop_
_entity.id
_entity.type
_entity.pdbx_description
1 polymer ?
#
loop_
_entity_poly.entity_id
_entity_poly.type
_entity_poly.pdbx_seq_one_letter_code
_entity_poly.pdbx_strand_id
1 'polypeptide(L)'
;MGGLFTGALLARNGYRVTVLEQNAAVGGGLQTFVRSGERFETGMHMLGGFRPGGSVRRICHYLGILDQLKIRPTDDDCMDSLHYLAEGERFAIPCGRERFAESFAARFPAEADGVRRYVEALYRLSDEVGMFRLREAQGSIFSHSEEFLLPADELIARYVADPRLRDILAYMNPMY
;
A
#
# COMPACT_ATOMS: atom_id res chain seq x y z
N MET A 1 -10.60 -7.11 10.89
CA MET A 1 -9.17 -7.55 10.98
C MET A 1 -8.41 -6.89 12.13
N GLY A 2 -8.49 -5.57 12.37
CA GLY A 2 -7.75 -4.91 13.45
C GLY A 2 -7.93 -5.59 14.81
N GLY A 3 -9.17 -5.88 15.20
CA GLY A 3 -9.46 -6.59 16.46
C GLY A 3 -8.84 -7.99 16.55
N LEU A 4 -8.85 -8.76 15.44
CA LEU A 4 -8.21 -10.08 15.42
C LEU A 4 -6.67 -9.99 15.56
N PHE A 5 -6.03 -9.06 14.87
CA PHE A 5 -4.59 -8.84 14.99
C PHE A 5 -4.20 -8.37 16.39
N THR A 6 -4.90 -7.36 16.92
CA THR A 6 -4.67 -6.86 18.27
C THR A 6 -4.89 -7.97 19.31
N GLY A 7 -6.00 -8.72 19.16
CA GLY A 7 -6.31 -9.82 20.03
C GLY A 7 -5.23 -10.92 20.02
N ALA A 8 -4.74 -11.28 18.84
CA ALA A 8 -3.68 -12.27 18.70
C ALA A 8 -2.36 -11.80 19.35
N LEU A 9 -1.98 -10.53 19.15
CA LEU A 9 -0.80 -9.92 19.76
C LEU A 9 -0.90 -9.92 21.30
N LEU A 10 -2.05 -9.51 21.83
CA LEU A 10 -2.29 -9.51 23.28
C LEU A 10 -2.27 -10.92 23.87
N ALA A 11 -2.94 -11.88 23.21
CA ALA A 11 -2.96 -13.27 23.65
C ALA A 11 -1.55 -13.89 23.68
N ARG A 12 -0.73 -13.58 22.66
CA ARG A 12 0.67 -14.02 22.63
C ARG A 12 1.52 -13.43 23.77
N ASN A 13 1.11 -12.28 24.30
CA ASN A 13 1.74 -11.65 25.47
C ASN A 13 1.08 -12.03 26.80
N GLY A 14 0.30 -13.11 26.84
CA GLY A 14 -0.26 -13.70 28.06
C GLY A 14 -1.60 -13.11 28.52
N TYR A 15 -2.19 -12.20 27.77
CA TYR A 15 -3.53 -11.66 28.08
C TYR A 15 -4.62 -12.65 27.68
N ARG A 16 -5.67 -12.74 28.49
CA ARG A 16 -6.93 -13.37 28.09
C ARG A 16 -7.73 -12.41 27.25
N VAL A 17 -8.01 -12.76 26.01
CA VAL A 17 -8.65 -11.89 25.05
C VAL A 17 -9.97 -12.49 24.60
N THR A 18 -11.02 -11.66 24.55
CA THR A 18 -12.30 -11.98 23.94
C THR A 18 -12.52 -11.03 22.76
N VAL A 19 -12.77 -11.60 21.58
CA VAL A 19 -13.11 -10.83 20.37
C VAL A 19 -14.60 -10.97 20.12
N LEU A 20 -15.31 -9.85 20.07
CA LEU A 20 -16.74 -9.79 19.77
C LEU A 20 -16.92 -9.41 18.29
N GLU A 21 -17.72 -10.18 17.59
CA GLU A 21 -18.05 -9.96 16.17
C GLU A 21 -19.59 -9.96 16.02
N GLN A 22 -20.12 -8.90 15.43
CA GLN A 22 -21.56 -8.78 15.19
C GLN A 22 -22.02 -9.48 13.88
N ASN A 23 -21.10 -9.69 12.94
CA ASN A 23 -21.41 -10.37 11.69
C ASN A 23 -21.30 -11.89 11.84
N ALA A 24 -21.94 -12.62 10.94
CA ALA A 24 -21.90 -14.09 10.92
C ALA A 24 -20.51 -14.66 10.65
N ALA A 25 -19.61 -13.88 10.05
CA ALA A 25 -18.22 -14.25 9.79
C ALA A 25 -17.25 -13.19 10.30
N VAL A 26 -16.10 -13.62 10.79
CA VAL A 26 -15.01 -12.75 11.19
C VAL A 26 -14.22 -12.26 9.97
N GLY A 27 -13.48 -11.12 10.09
CA GLY A 27 -12.53 -10.70 9.08
C GLY A 27 -12.73 -9.27 8.56
N GLY A 28 -13.93 -8.70 8.69
CA GLY A 28 -14.21 -7.34 8.20
C GLY A 28 -13.96 -7.24 6.68
N GLY A 29 -13.17 -6.25 6.24
CA GLY A 29 -12.83 -6.08 4.80
C GLY A 29 -12.03 -7.21 4.17
N LEU A 30 -11.53 -8.19 4.94
CA LEU A 30 -10.90 -9.41 4.42
C LEU A 30 -11.85 -10.60 4.35
N GLN A 31 -13.13 -10.40 4.57
CA GLN A 31 -14.13 -11.46 4.39
C GLN A 31 -14.25 -11.82 2.91
N THR A 32 -14.78 -13.01 2.68
CA THR A 32 -15.17 -13.46 1.34
C THR A 32 -16.63 -13.87 1.35
N PHE A 33 -17.25 -13.81 0.20
CA PHE A 33 -18.60 -14.34 -0.02
C PHE A 33 -18.62 -15.26 -1.24
N VAL A 34 -19.63 -16.11 -1.31
CA VAL A 34 -19.83 -17.03 -2.44
C VAL A 34 -21.06 -16.60 -3.22
N ARG A 35 -20.92 -16.51 -4.54
CA ARG A 35 -22.03 -16.25 -5.45
C ARG A 35 -21.91 -17.17 -6.68
N SER A 36 -22.96 -17.88 -7.01
CA SER A 36 -22.99 -18.82 -8.14
C SER A 36 -21.85 -19.87 -8.11
N GLY A 37 -21.44 -20.30 -6.90
CA GLY A 37 -20.35 -21.26 -6.72
C GLY A 37 -18.94 -20.65 -6.70
N GLU A 38 -18.79 -19.39 -7.08
CA GLU A 38 -17.52 -18.68 -7.10
C GLU A 38 -17.31 -17.86 -5.82
N ARG A 39 -16.05 -17.74 -5.39
CA ARG A 39 -15.66 -16.99 -4.20
C ARG A 39 -15.12 -15.62 -4.58
N PHE A 40 -15.65 -14.60 -3.92
CA PHE A 40 -15.27 -13.20 -4.10
C PHE A 40 -14.79 -12.60 -2.79
N GLU A 41 -13.88 -11.64 -2.88
CA GLU A 41 -13.44 -10.79 -1.75
C GLU A 41 -14.43 -9.62 -1.58
N THR A 42 -14.56 -9.13 -0.33
CA THR A 42 -15.46 -8.02 -0.03
C THR A 42 -14.84 -6.65 -0.23
N GLY A 43 -13.52 -6.50 -0.04
CA GLY A 43 -12.91 -5.19 -0.15
C GLY A 43 -11.40 -5.14 -0.22
N MET A 44 -10.69 -6.26 -0.09
CA MET A 44 -9.24 -6.28 -0.11
C MET A 44 -8.73 -7.20 -1.22
N HIS A 45 -8.17 -6.62 -2.26
CA HIS A 45 -7.66 -7.36 -3.42
C HIS A 45 -6.16 -7.59 -3.35
N MET A 46 -5.40 -6.67 -2.77
CA MET A 46 -3.95 -6.74 -2.61
C MET A 46 -3.54 -6.32 -1.20
N LEU A 47 -2.54 -7.01 -0.64
CA LEU A 47 -1.97 -6.68 0.67
C LEU A 47 -0.51 -6.29 0.51
N GLY A 48 -0.18 -5.07 0.94
CA GLY A 48 1.20 -4.62 1.06
C GLY A 48 1.93 -5.26 2.26
N GLY A 49 3.22 -5.00 2.37
CA GLY A 49 4.01 -5.36 3.54
C GLY A 49 4.41 -6.84 3.66
N PHE A 50 4.22 -7.68 2.63
CA PHE A 50 4.63 -9.09 2.63
C PHE A 50 6.02 -9.35 2.04
N ARG A 51 6.66 -8.38 1.40
CA ARG A 51 8.05 -8.53 0.92
C ARG A 51 9.01 -8.73 2.09
N PRO A 52 10.22 -9.29 1.89
CA PRO A 52 11.22 -9.40 2.93
C PRO A 52 11.42 -8.06 3.67
N GLY A 53 11.36 -8.09 5.00
CA GLY A 53 11.43 -6.89 5.85
C GLY A 53 10.12 -6.10 5.99
N GLY A 54 9.08 -6.42 5.25
CA GLY A 54 7.78 -5.74 5.32
C GLY A 54 7.06 -5.95 6.66
N SER A 55 6.29 -4.97 7.08
CA SER A 55 5.63 -4.93 8.39
C SER A 55 4.65 -6.08 8.60
N VAL A 56 3.77 -6.34 7.63
CA VAL A 56 2.77 -7.42 7.73
C VAL A 56 3.44 -8.79 7.79
N ARG A 57 4.48 -9.02 6.97
CA ARG A 57 5.28 -10.25 7.02
C ARG A 57 5.91 -10.46 8.40
N ARG A 58 6.49 -9.41 8.99
CA ARG A 58 7.09 -9.47 10.33
C ARG A 58 6.06 -9.79 11.41
N ILE A 59 4.88 -9.19 11.35
CA ILE A 59 3.79 -9.47 12.29
C ILE A 59 3.31 -10.92 12.13
N CYS A 60 3.08 -11.39 10.92
CA CYS A 60 2.66 -12.77 10.66
C CYS A 60 3.72 -13.79 11.13
N HIS A 61 5.00 -13.48 10.94
CA HIS A 61 6.09 -14.29 11.46
C HIS A 61 6.09 -14.31 13.01
N TYR A 62 5.97 -13.15 13.64
CA TYR A 62 5.88 -13.04 15.10
C TYR A 62 4.70 -13.84 15.66
N LEU A 63 3.54 -13.81 14.98
CA LEU A 63 2.35 -14.57 15.39
C LEU A 63 2.45 -16.08 15.07
N GLY A 64 3.47 -16.52 14.32
CA GLY A 64 3.65 -17.92 13.93
C GLY A 64 2.67 -18.42 12.85
N ILE A 65 2.08 -17.49 12.08
CA ILE A 65 1.10 -17.83 11.02
C ILE A 65 1.66 -17.68 9.60
N LEU A 66 2.87 -17.14 9.44
CA LEU A 66 3.43 -16.83 8.13
C LEU A 66 3.48 -18.04 7.19
N ASP A 67 3.93 -19.18 7.70
CA ASP A 67 4.11 -20.41 6.90
C ASP A 67 2.77 -21.10 6.58
N GLN A 68 1.68 -20.66 7.20
CA GLN A 68 0.33 -21.15 6.92
C GLN A 68 -0.37 -20.33 5.83
N LEU A 69 0.21 -19.20 5.44
CA LEU A 69 -0.37 -18.29 4.44
C LEU A 69 0.09 -18.68 3.03
N LYS A 70 -0.86 -18.83 2.13
CA LYS A 70 -0.59 -18.98 0.69
C LYS A 70 -0.45 -17.60 0.07
N ILE A 71 0.77 -17.10 0.01
CA ILE A 71 1.07 -15.77 -0.53
C ILE A 71 1.44 -15.91 -2.01
N ARG A 72 0.71 -15.20 -2.86
CA ARG A 72 1.05 -15.04 -4.28
C ARG A 72 1.56 -13.61 -4.49
N PRO A 73 2.83 -13.41 -4.84
CA PRO A 73 3.33 -12.08 -5.14
C PRO A 73 2.71 -11.53 -6.44
N THR A 74 2.59 -10.22 -6.50
CA THR A 74 2.29 -9.52 -7.76
C THR A 74 3.49 -9.57 -8.70
N ASP A 75 3.25 -9.37 -9.99
CA ASP A 75 4.31 -9.22 -10.99
C ASP A 75 5.14 -7.97 -10.66
N ASP A 76 6.46 -8.13 -10.67
CA ASP A 76 7.39 -7.05 -10.36
C ASP A 76 7.43 -5.96 -11.43
N ASP A 77 7.23 -6.35 -12.69
CA ASP A 77 7.28 -5.42 -13.82
C ASP A 77 5.92 -4.78 -14.13
N CYS A 78 4.83 -5.39 -13.65
CA CYS A 78 3.48 -4.91 -13.84
C CYS A 78 2.58 -5.30 -12.66
N MET A 79 2.73 -4.62 -11.53
CA MET A 79 1.87 -4.81 -10.36
C MET A 79 0.42 -4.40 -10.69
N ASP A 80 0.28 -3.32 -11.46
CA ASP A 80 -0.98 -2.76 -11.90
C ASP A 80 -0.83 -2.16 -13.29
N SER A 81 -1.92 -1.81 -13.95
CA SER A 81 -1.88 -1.14 -15.24
C SER A 81 -3.02 -0.16 -15.43
N LEU A 82 -2.68 1.02 -15.94
CA LEU A 82 -3.63 2.04 -16.35
C LEU A 82 -3.91 1.93 -17.84
N HIS A 83 -5.17 1.91 -18.20
CA HIS A 83 -5.61 1.88 -19.60
C HIS A 83 -6.41 3.13 -19.92
N TYR A 84 -5.87 3.97 -20.75
CA TYR A 84 -6.52 5.14 -21.31
C TYR A 84 -7.22 4.72 -22.62
N LEU A 85 -8.49 4.34 -22.50
CA LEU A 85 -9.23 3.70 -23.60
C LEU A 85 -9.41 4.61 -24.82
N ALA A 86 -9.58 5.90 -24.62
CA ALA A 86 -9.79 6.86 -25.70
C ALA A 86 -8.53 7.04 -26.58
N GLU A 87 -7.35 6.97 -25.95
CA GLU A 87 -6.06 7.13 -26.63
C GLU A 87 -5.43 5.80 -27.02
N GLY A 88 -5.97 4.68 -26.53
CA GLY A 88 -5.40 3.35 -26.72
C GLY A 88 -4.07 3.13 -25.99
N GLU A 89 -3.77 3.95 -24.99
CA GLU A 89 -2.51 3.88 -24.24
C GLU A 89 -2.62 3.00 -23.02
N ARG A 90 -1.50 2.34 -22.70
CA ARG A 90 -1.35 1.54 -21.49
C ARG A 90 -0.06 1.92 -20.75
N PHE A 91 -0.19 2.11 -19.44
CA PHE A 91 0.92 2.33 -18.54
C PHE A 91 0.99 1.15 -17.54
N ALA A 92 2.07 0.38 -17.61
CA ALA A 92 2.38 -0.60 -16.59
C ALA A 92 2.94 0.11 -15.36
N ILE A 93 2.46 -0.29 -14.18
CA ILE A 93 2.92 0.21 -12.90
C ILE A 93 3.79 -0.87 -12.26
N PRO A 94 5.12 -0.77 -12.32
CA PRO A 94 6.00 -1.77 -11.74
C PRO A 94 6.12 -1.65 -10.23
N CYS A 95 6.51 -2.76 -9.59
CA CYS A 95 6.85 -2.79 -8.17
C CYS A 95 8.27 -2.27 -7.92
N GLY A 96 8.40 -1.50 -6.84
CA GLY A 96 9.68 -1.08 -6.31
C GLY A 96 10.10 0.30 -6.77
N ARG A 97 10.83 0.97 -5.89
CA ARG A 97 11.21 2.37 -5.98
C ARG A 97 11.91 2.72 -7.30
N GLU A 98 12.98 2.00 -7.60
CA GLU A 98 13.82 2.27 -8.77
C GLU A 98 13.09 1.95 -10.06
N ARG A 99 12.45 0.77 -10.17
CA ARG A 99 11.69 0.39 -11.36
C ARG A 99 10.57 1.36 -11.66
N PHE A 100 9.83 1.78 -10.63
CA PHE A 100 8.77 2.77 -10.78
C PHE A 100 9.33 4.10 -11.32
N ALA A 101 10.37 4.64 -10.68
CA ALA A 101 10.98 5.90 -11.09
C ALA A 101 11.51 5.83 -12.53
N GLU A 102 12.28 4.81 -12.88
CA GLU A 102 12.88 4.68 -14.21
C GLU A 102 11.85 4.38 -15.31
N SER A 103 10.79 3.63 -15.00
CA SER A 103 9.70 3.37 -15.93
C SER A 103 9.04 4.68 -16.42
N PHE A 104 8.74 5.60 -15.50
CA PHE A 104 8.16 6.89 -15.83
C PHE A 104 9.18 7.89 -16.38
N ALA A 105 10.41 7.90 -15.86
CA ALA A 105 11.50 8.73 -16.40
C ALA A 105 11.80 8.42 -17.87
N ALA A 106 11.78 7.15 -18.25
CA ALA A 106 11.98 6.74 -19.64
C ALA A 106 10.83 7.20 -20.55
N ARG A 107 9.59 7.19 -20.04
CA ARG A 107 8.41 7.57 -20.83
C ARG A 107 8.19 9.08 -20.90
N PHE A 108 8.65 9.81 -19.90
CA PHE A 108 8.60 11.27 -19.78
C PHE A 108 10.00 11.85 -19.56
N PRO A 109 10.89 11.84 -20.57
CA PRO A 109 12.30 12.21 -20.37
C PRO A 109 12.49 13.66 -19.86
N ALA A 110 11.59 14.58 -20.23
CA ALA A 110 11.62 15.96 -19.73
C ALA A 110 11.33 16.07 -18.22
N GLU A 111 10.64 15.08 -17.65
CA GLU A 111 10.25 15.02 -16.24
C GLU A 111 11.11 14.03 -15.43
N ALA A 112 12.13 13.42 -16.04
CA ALA A 112 12.88 12.32 -15.44
C ALA A 112 13.41 12.63 -14.03
N ASP A 113 14.00 13.81 -13.85
CA ASP A 113 14.52 14.24 -12.55
C ASP A 113 13.39 14.58 -11.55
N GLY A 114 12.29 15.13 -12.05
CA GLY A 114 11.09 15.39 -11.25
C GLY A 114 10.49 14.11 -10.70
N VAL A 115 10.34 13.09 -11.54
CA VAL A 115 9.83 11.76 -11.16
C VAL A 115 10.72 11.11 -10.08
N ARG A 116 12.03 11.11 -10.28
CA ARG A 116 12.95 10.53 -9.29
C ARG A 116 12.83 11.23 -7.94
N ARG A 117 12.81 12.56 -7.92
CA ARG A 117 12.63 13.34 -6.69
C ARG A 117 11.26 13.11 -6.05
N TYR A 118 10.21 12.97 -6.84
CA TYR A 118 8.87 12.63 -6.34
C TYR A 118 8.87 11.28 -5.64
N VAL A 119 9.44 10.25 -6.27
CA VAL A 119 9.55 8.92 -5.67
C VAL A 119 10.37 8.94 -4.38
N GLU A 120 11.49 9.69 -4.34
CA GLU A 120 12.27 9.92 -3.12
C GLU A 120 11.42 10.55 -2.01
N ALA A 121 10.63 11.58 -2.36
CA ALA A 121 9.74 12.23 -1.40
C ALA A 121 8.70 11.27 -0.84
N LEU A 122 8.05 10.44 -1.67
CA LEU A 122 7.08 9.44 -1.22
C LEU A 122 7.68 8.47 -0.19
N TYR A 123 8.89 7.98 -0.42
CA TYR A 123 9.56 7.08 0.52
C TYR A 123 9.96 7.78 1.81
N ARG A 124 10.46 9.01 1.73
CA ARG A 124 10.76 9.83 2.91
C ARG A 124 9.49 10.08 3.74
N LEU A 125 8.39 10.49 3.10
CA LEU A 125 7.12 10.73 3.77
C LEU A 125 6.54 9.44 4.37
N SER A 126 6.68 8.30 3.69
CA SER A 126 6.25 7.02 4.25
C SER A 126 7.03 6.63 5.50
N ASP A 127 8.27 7.09 5.64
CA ASP A 127 9.10 6.83 6.82
C ASP A 127 8.67 7.66 8.05
N GLU A 128 7.88 8.73 7.86
CA GLU A 128 7.26 9.47 8.96
C GLU A 128 6.17 8.63 9.65
N VAL A 129 5.60 7.64 8.97
CA VAL A 129 4.61 6.73 9.54
C VAL A 129 5.32 5.53 10.16
N GLY A 130 5.73 5.65 11.43
CA GLY A 130 6.48 4.61 12.15
C GLY A 130 5.83 3.23 12.13
N MET A 131 4.49 3.16 12.05
CA MET A 131 3.71 1.93 11.95
C MET A 131 4.09 1.10 10.71
N PHE A 132 4.39 1.71 9.57
CA PHE A 132 4.80 0.98 8.37
C PHE A 132 6.16 0.29 8.53
N ARG A 133 6.99 0.77 9.44
CA ARG A 133 8.30 0.22 9.76
C ARG A 133 8.33 -0.59 11.04
N LEU A 134 7.24 -0.64 11.80
CA LEU A 134 7.15 -1.22 13.16
C LEU A 134 8.25 -0.63 14.06
N ARG A 135 8.42 0.68 14.04
CA ARG A 135 9.32 1.44 14.91
C ARG A 135 8.51 2.09 16.01
N GLU A 136 9.16 2.30 17.15
CA GLU A 136 8.60 3.16 18.20
C GLU A 136 8.42 4.58 17.65
N ALA A 137 7.29 5.20 17.99
CA ALA A 137 7.06 6.59 17.67
C ALA A 137 8.04 7.46 18.48
N GLN A 138 8.85 8.23 17.77
CA GLN A 138 9.67 9.27 18.41
C GLN A 138 8.85 10.57 18.46
N GLY A 139 8.21 10.82 19.59
CA GLY A 139 7.30 11.94 19.78
C GLY A 139 5.83 11.61 19.53
N SER A 140 5.05 12.61 19.14
CA SER A 140 3.63 12.44 18.85
C SER A 140 3.44 11.68 17.53
N ILE A 141 2.60 10.65 17.53
CA ILE A 141 2.17 9.93 16.32
C ILE A 141 1.40 10.82 15.33
N PHE A 142 1.00 12.00 15.75
CA PHE A 142 0.32 13.02 14.93
C PHE A 142 1.25 14.13 14.43
N SER A 143 2.56 14.02 14.72
CA SER A 143 3.55 15.00 14.25
C SER A 143 4.10 14.56 12.92
N HIS A 144 3.73 15.28 11.87
CA HIS A 144 4.19 15.06 10.51
C HIS A 144 4.76 16.36 9.93
N SER A 145 5.56 16.23 8.88
CA SER A 145 6.04 17.38 8.12
C SER A 145 4.88 18.10 7.42
N GLU A 146 5.07 19.39 7.10
CA GLU A 146 4.10 20.13 6.29
C GLU A 146 3.88 19.48 4.93
N GLU A 147 4.91 18.90 4.35
CA GLU A 147 4.83 18.20 3.07
C GLU A 147 3.97 16.93 3.15
N PHE A 148 3.99 16.21 4.28
CA PHE A 148 3.13 15.04 4.50
C PHE A 148 1.63 15.41 4.52
N LEU A 149 1.32 16.62 4.95
CA LEU A 149 -0.07 17.11 5.08
C LEU A 149 -0.62 17.74 3.80
N LEU A 150 0.16 17.81 2.73
CA LEU A 150 -0.32 18.34 1.47
C LEU A 150 -1.35 17.43 0.81
N PRO A 151 -2.32 17.99 0.08
CA PRO A 151 -3.09 17.25 -0.90
C PRO A 151 -2.17 16.56 -1.91
N ALA A 152 -2.56 15.37 -2.37
CA ALA A 152 -1.71 14.55 -3.24
C ALA A 152 -1.39 15.25 -4.58
N ASP A 153 -2.35 15.96 -5.15
CA ASP A 153 -2.18 16.74 -6.39
C ASP A 153 -1.17 17.89 -6.22
N GLU A 154 -1.20 18.58 -5.08
CA GLU A 154 -0.22 19.62 -4.75
C GLU A 154 1.19 19.02 -4.54
N LEU A 155 1.28 17.87 -3.88
CA LEU A 155 2.54 17.17 -3.71
C LEU A 155 3.13 16.76 -5.06
N ILE A 156 2.34 16.14 -5.93
CA ILE A 156 2.78 15.74 -7.27
C ILE A 156 3.24 16.97 -8.06
N ALA A 157 2.45 18.05 -8.01
CA ALA A 157 2.75 19.30 -8.75
C ALA A 157 4.06 19.98 -8.35
N ARG A 158 4.59 19.74 -7.14
CA ARG A 158 5.89 20.24 -6.71
C ARG A 158 7.07 19.64 -7.47
N TYR A 159 6.89 18.43 -7.97
CA TYR A 159 7.96 17.65 -8.59
C TYR A 159 7.79 17.48 -10.10
N VAL A 160 6.56 17.47 -10.58
CA VAL A 160 6.20 17.15 -11.97
C VAL A 160 5.41 18.28 -12.56
N ALA A 161 5.83 18.79 -13.73
CA ALA A 161 5.15 19.87 -14.45
C ALA A 161 4.14 19.36 -15.46
N ASP A 162 4.40 18.24 -16.12
CA ASP A 162 3.55 17.67 -17.16
C ASP A 162 2.18 17.23 -16.61
N PRO A 163 1.05 17.80 -17.09
CA PRO A 163 -0.27 17.49 -16.56
C PRO A 163 -0.68 16.05 -16.81
N ARG A 164 -0.27 15.44 -17.92
CA ARG A 164 -0.58 14.05 -18.25
C ARG A 164 0.08 13.10 -17.25
N LEU A 165 1.35 13.37 -16.91
CA LEU A 165 2.07 12.58 -15.94
C LEU A 165 1.49 12.77 -14.52
N ARG A 166 1.03 13.98 -14.18
CA ARG A 166 0.32 14.20 -12.89
C ARG A 166 -0.92 13.33 -12.77
N ASP A 167 -1.75 13.28 -13.82
CA ASP A 167 -2.95 12.43 -13.85
C ASP A 167 -2.60 10.95 -13.66
N ILE A 168 -1.53 10.49 -14.32
CA ILE A 168 -1.07 9.11 -14.19
C ILE A 168 -0.58 8.82 -12.76
N LEU A 169 0.21 9.71 -12.16
CA LEU A 169 0.73 9.53 -10.79
C LEU A 169 -0.37 9.61 -9.74
N ALA A 170 -1.49 10.28 -10.04
CA ALA A 170 -2.65 10.38 -9.17
C ALA A 170 -3.63 9.19 -9.29
N TYR A 171 -3.32 8.15 -10.05
CA TYR A 171 -4.24 7.06 -10.40
C TYR A 171 -4.88 6.33 -9.20
N MET A 172 -4.21 6.30 -8.06
CA MET A 172 -4.74 5.66 -6.84
C MET A 172 -5.72 6.55 -6.05
N ASN A 173 -5.79 7.85 -6.35
CA ASN A 173 -6.64 8.78 -5.59
C ASN A 173 -8.13 8.42 -5.56
N PRO A 174 -8.76 7.85 -6.61
CA PRO A 174 -10.16 7.46 -6.56
C PRO A 174 -10.47 6.29 -5.61
N MET A 175 -9.45 5.64 -5.08
CA MET A 175 -9.62 4.49 -4.17
C MET A 175 -9.64 4.89 -2.69
N TYR A 176 -9.42 6.17 -2.36
CA TYR A 176 -9.30 6.67 -0.99
C TYR A 176 -10.16 7.93 -0.77
#